data_dd7f982153cca09e0160b7356f8d5bbe
#
_entry.id   dd7f982153cca09e0160b7356f8d5bbe
#
_cell.length_a   1.000
_cell.length_b   1.000
_cell.length_c   1.000
_cell.angle_alpha   90.00
_cell.angle_beta   90.00
_cell.angle_gamma   90.00
#
_symmetry.space_group_name_H-M   'P 1'
#
loop_
_entity.id
_entity.type
_entity.pdbx_description
1 polymer ?
#
loop_
_entity_poly.entity_id
_entity_poly.type
_entity_poly.pdbx_seq_one_letter_code
_entity_poly.pdbx_strand_id
1 'polypeptide(L)'
;CLVGSEMCIRDRSRHMIAVTSETSPLAKSDDYLAAFFMDDYIGGRYSSTSAVGGAVLSLAFGPDVFAQFLKGAAEEDALAKEKDLSKNPAMLDALIGVYERNVLGYSDTAVLPYSQALSRFPAHLQQLDMESNGKSVNRFGEPVNYVTGPVIFGEPGTNGQHSFYQLLHQGTDIVPPQFVGFKNNQMEKDVVIQGSTSQQKLCANVAAQIVAFACGKDDEDNNKKFEGGRPSSIIIGEKLTPAAMGALLSHFENKVMFQGFVWNLNSFDQEGVQLGKVLAKRVLAHEIDGALKVYSDLLNI
;
A
#
# COMPACT_ATOMS: atom_id res chain seq x y z
N CYS A 1 16.24 -0.65 -10.41
CA CYS A 1 17.46 -0.46 -11.18
C CYS A 1 17.15 0.38 -12.39
N LEU A 2 17.52 1.64 -12.37
CA LEU A 2 17.51 2.46 -13.58
C LEU A 2 18.62 1.93 -14.46
N VAL A 3 18.27 1.36 -15.59
CA VAL A 3 19.21 1.19 -16.69
C VAL A 3 19.52 2.61 -17.16
N GLY A 4 20.52 3.21 -16.53
CA GLY A 4 21.02 4.50 -16.95
C GLY A 4 21.62 4.38 -18.33
N SER A 5 21.41 5.39 -19.15
CA SER A 5 22.22 5.57 -20.36
C SER A 5 23.70 5.51 -20.00
N GLU A 6 24.58 5.15 -20.93
CA GLU A 6 26.02 5.12 -20.72
C GLU A 6 26.58 6.44 -20.13
N MET A 7 25.89 7.55 -20.36
CA MET A 7 26.20 8.86 -19.80
C MET A 7 26.12 8.89 -18.27
N CYS A 8 25.11 8.22 -17.65
CA CYS A 8 24.98 8.12 -16.19
C CYS A 8 26.11 7.27 -15.57
N ILE A 9 26.69 6.35 -16.31
CA ILE A 9 27.80 5.51 -15.82
C ILE A 9 29.11 6.31 -15.75
N ARG A 10 29.30 7.28 -16.61
CA ARG A 10 30.54 8.07 -16.69
C ARG A 10 30.60 9.24 -15.70
N ASP A 11 29.46 9.73 -15.23
CA ASP A 11 29.35 10.93 -14.37
C ASP A 11 28.71 10.66 -13.01
N ARG A 12 28.86 9.45 -12.45
CA ARG A 12 28.28 9.05 -11.17
C ARG A 12 28.58 10.04 -10.03
N SER A 13 29.83 10.46 -9.92
CA SER A 13 30.29 11.38 -8.90
C SER A 13 29.69 12.79 -8.98
N ARG A 14 29.00 13.14 -10.09
CA ARG A 14 28.37 14.45 -10.28
C ARG A 14 26.85 14.41 -10.26
N HIS A 15 26.24 13.25 -10.56
CA HIS A 15 24.83 13.14 -10.85
C HIS A 15 24.11 12.03 -10.08
N MET A 16 24.85 11.19 -9.37
CA MET A 16 24.26 10.11 -8.57
C MET A 16 24.52 10.31 -7.10
N ILE A 17 23.51 10.05 -6.30
CA ILE A 17 23.61 9.94 -4.85
C ILE A 17 23.32 8.51 -4.42
N ALA A 18 24.00 8.04 -3.39
CA ALA A 18 23.72 6.75 -2.77
C ALA A 18 22.76 6.94 -1.60
N VAL A 19 21.70 6.14 -1.51
CA VAL A 19 20.92 5.97 -0.30
C VAL A 19 21.10 4.53 0.15
N THR A 20 21.78 4.32 1.25
CA THR A 20 22.28 3.00 1.62
C THR A 20 22.56 2.91 3.13
N SER A 21 22.89 1.71 3.62
CA SER A 21 23.42 1.51 4.97
C SER A 21 24.87 2.04 5.09
N GLU A 22 25.27 2.51 6.27
CA GLU A 22 26.65 2.90 6.54
C GLU A 22 27.66 1.74 6.38
N THR A 23 27.19 0.51 6.54
CA THR A 23 27.98 -0.71 6.39
C THR A 23 28.14 -1.17 4.92
N SER A 24 27.36 -0.59 4.02
CA SER A 24 27.39 -0.94 2.58
C SER A 24 28.68 -0.47 1.91
N PRO A 25 29.22 -1.23 0.94
CA PRO A 25 30.32 -0.78 0.10
C PRO A 25 30.05 0.54 -0.64
N LEU A 26 28.77 0.84 -0.93
CA LEU A 26 28.36 2.08 -1.60
C LEU A 26 28.57 3.33 -0.72
N ALA A 27 28.57 3.17 0.60
CA ALA A 27 28.75 4.26 1.56
C ALA A 27 30.14 4.94 1.45
N LYS A 28 31.14 4.19 0.97
CA LYS A 28 32.54 4.61 0.91
C LYS A 28 33.04 4.80 -0.54
N SER A 29 32.15 4.74 -1.50
CA SER A 29 32.53 4.85 -2.93
C SER A 29 32.60 6.31 -3.36
N ASP A 30 33.70 6.72 -3.95
CA ASP A 30 33.90 8.04 -4.57
C ASP A 30 33.12 8.20 -5.89
N ASP A 31 32.40 7.15 -6.32
CA ASP A 31 31.56 7.16 -7.51
C ASP A 31 30.27 7.99 -7.35
N TYR A 32 29.93 8.42 -6.12
CA TYR A 32 28.68 9.13 -5.83
C TYR A 32 28.96 10.55 -5.32
N LEU A 33 28.10 11.49 -5.72
CA LEU A 33 28.15 12.90 -5.26
C LEU A 33 28.01 13.01 -3.74
N ALA A 34 27.12 12.20 -3.17
CA ALA A 34 26.86 12.14 -1.73
C ALA A 34 26.25 10.78 -1.37
N ALA A 35 26.34 10.42 -0.08
CA ALA A 35 25.64 9.27 0.49
C ALA A 35 24.73 9.73 1.63
N PHE A 36 23.49 9.21 1.65
CA PHE A 36 22.53 9.36 2.73
C PHE A 36 22.28 8.00 3.35
N PHE A 37 22.26 7.94 4.67
CA PHE A 37 22.22 6.67 5.38
C PHE A 37 20.83 6.37 5.92
N MET A 38 20.49 5.10 5.87
CA MET A 38 19.33 4.52 6.52
C MET A 38 19.76 3.34 7.38
N ASP A 39 19.04 3.11 8.48
CA ASP A 39 19.29 1.97 9.35
C ASP A 39 18.95 0.64 8.67
N ASP A 40 19.73 -0.40 8.97
CA ASP A 40 19.61 -1.74 8.38
C ASP A 40 18.27 -2.44 8.68
N TYR A 41 17.58 -2.03 9.76
CA TYR A 41 16.28 -2.57 10.13
C TYR A 41 15.09 -1.95 9.36
N ILE A 42 15.31 -0.90 8.57
CA ILE A 42 14.25 -0.27 7.80
C ILE A 42 13.97 -1.08 6.53
N GLY A 43 12.82 -1.76 6.49
CA GLY A 43 12.34 -2.46 5.30
C GLY A 43 11.82 -1.51 4.23
N GLY A 44 11.89 -1.93 2.95
CA GLY A 44 11.49 -1.09 1.82
C GLY A 44 10.07 -0.54 1.91
N ARG A 45 9.11 -1.32 2.36
CA ARG A 45 7.70 -0.93 2.49
C ARG A 45 7.41 0.08 3.61
N TYR A 46 8.38 0.26 4.54
CA TYR A 46 8.34 1.27 5.61
C TYR A 46 9.33 2.42 5.40
N SER A 47 9.93 2.53 4.21
CA SER A 47 11.08 3.43 3.98
C SER A 47 10.71 4.83 3.50
N SER A 48 9.45 5.13 3.25
CA SER A 48 9.01 6.44 2.73
C SER A 48 9.33 7.61 3.67
N THR A 49 9.36 7.37 4.97
CA THR A 49 9.73 8.34 6.02
C THR A 49 11.22 8.35 6.37
N SER A 50 12.02 7.46 5.77
CA SER A 50 13.47 7.37 5.96
C SER A 50 14.26 8.22 4.96
N ALA A 51 15.59 8.08 4.97
CA ALA A 51 16.47 8.70 3.97
C ALA A 51 16.12 8.33 2.52
N VAL A 52 15.46 7.17 2.28
CA VAL A 52 14.99 6.74 0.96
C VAL A 52 13.96 7.73 0.41
N GLY A 53 12.90 7.98 1.15
CA GLY A 53 11.89 9.00 0.77
C GLY A 53 12.47 10.41 0.88
N GLY A 54 13.27 10.69 1.92
CA GLY A 54 13.86 11.99 2.19
C GLY A 54 14.70 12.52 1.04
N ALA A 55 15.60 11.71 0.50
CA ALA A 55 16.44 12.11 -0.62
C ALA A 55 15.60 12.40 -1.88
N VAL A 56 14.72 11.47 -2.27
CA VAL A 56 13.93 11.60 -3.50
C VAL A 56 12.90 12.73 -3.40
N LEU A 57 12.13 12.77 -2.31
CA LEU A 57 11.06 13.76 -2.16
C LEU A 57 11.59 15.16 -1.94
N SER A 58 12.71 15.32 -1.20
CA SER A 58 13.33 16.65 -1.02
C SER A 58 13.94 17.18 -2.31
N LEU A 59 14.52 16.33 -3.14
CA LEU A 59 15.01 16.73 -4.46
C LEU A 59 13.88 17.10 -5.43
N ALA A 60 12.77 16.38 -5.36
CA ALA A 60 11.65 16.61 -6.28
C ALA A 60 10.76 17.80 -5.88
N PHE A 61 10.52 17.99 -4.59
CA PHE A 61 9.50 18.92 -4.08
C PHE A 61 10.03 19.94 -3.07
N GLY A 62 11.29 19.84 -2.68
CA GLY A 62 11.91 20.65 -1.64
C GLY A 62 11.82 20.03 -0.23
N PRO A 63 12.79 20.36 0.64
CA PRO A 63 12.87 19.78 1.99
C PRO A 63 11.68 20.15 2.89
N ASP A 64 11.08 21.33 2.70
CA ASP A 64 9.91 21.77 3.48
C ASP A 64 8.68 20.90 3.22
N VAL A 65 8.50 20.42 1.99
CA VAL A 65 7.42 19.49 1.63
C VAL A 65 7.63 18.14 2.31
N PHE A 66 8.86 17.64 2.31
CA PHE A 66 9.20 16.42 3.04
C PHE A 66 9.04 16.57 4.56
N ALA A 67 9.42 17.71 5.12
CA ALA A 67 9.19 17.99 6.55
C ALA A 67 7.69 18.00 6.92
N GLN A 68 6.81 18.54 6.05
CA GLN A 68 5.37 18.46 6.24
C GLN A 68 4.85 17.00 6.16
N PHE A 69 5.39 16.20 5.24
CA PHE A 69 5.07 14.79 5.14
C PHE A 69 5.43 14.04 6.43
N LEU A 70 6.64 14.23 6.95
CA LEU A 70 7.08 13.64 8.22
C LEU A 70 6.24 14.10 9.41
N LYS A 71 5.82 15.38 9.42
CA LYS A 71 4.95 15.91 10.47
C LYS A 71 3.62 15.17 10.49
N GLY A 72 2.99 14.96 9.34
CA GLY A 72 1.72 14.21 9.27
C GLY A 72 1.87 12.77 9.73
N ALA A 73 2.95 12.09 9.36
CA ALA A 73 3.25 10.74 9.83
C ALA A 73 3.43 10.71 11.37
N ALA A 74 4.17 11.66 11.92
CA ALA A 74 4.40 11.73 13.37
C ALA A 74 3.12 12.05 14.17
N GLU A 75 2.18 12.82 13.60
CA GLU A 75 0.87 13.08 14.22
C GLU A 75 0.04 11.79 14.29
N GLU A 76 0.02 10.98 13.24
CA GLU A 76 -0.66 9.68 13.24
C GLU A 76 0.02 8.66 14.18
N ASP A 77 1.33 8.62 14.24
CA ASP A 77 2.09 7.81 15.20
C ASP A 77 1.79 8.18 16.65
N ALA A 78 1.48 9.45 16.90
CA ALA A 78 1.05 9.89 18.24
C ALA A 78 -0.34 9.33 18.58
N LEU A 79 -1.28 9.31 17.62
CA LEU A 79 -2.60 8.70 17.79
C LEU A 79 -2.50 7.18 17.96
N ALA A 80 -1.58 6.52 17.26
CA ALA A 80 -1.35 5.08 17.41
C ALA A 80 -0.89 4.65 18.83
N LYS A 81 -0.41 5.59 19.65
CA LYS A 81 -0.05 5.34 21.06
C LYS A 81 -1.23 5.48 22.02
N GLU A 82 -2.36 5.99 21.57
CA GLU A 82 -3.55 6.13 22.39
C GLU A 82 -4.14 4.77 22.75
N LYS A 83 -4.47 4.59 24.03
CA LYS A 83 -5.09 3.35 24.53
C LYS A 83 -6.60 3.31 24.33
N ASP A 84 -7.21 4.48 24.19
CA ASP A 84 -8.63 4.61 23.90
C ASP A 84 -8.85 4.35 22.41
N LEU A 85 -9.53 3.24 22.10
CA LEU A 85 -9.78 2.80 20.74
C LEU A 85 -10.52 3.86 19.88
N SER A 86 -11.35 4.68 20.51
CA SER A 86 -12.06 5.77 19.82
C SER A 86 -11.15 6.90 19.37
N LYS A 87 -9.91 6.94 19.86
CA LYS A 87 -8.87 7.92 19.54
C LYS A 87 -7.69 7.33 18.78
N ASN A 88 -7.73 6.04 18.50
CA ASN A 88 -6.67 5.33 17.77
C ASN A 88 -7.25 4.72 16.48
N PRO A 89 -7.35 5.51 15.42
CA PRO A 89 -7.97 5.07 14.18
C PRO A 89 -7.25 3.88 13.53
N ALA A 90 -5.92 3.82 13.61
CA ALA A 90 -5.14 2.72 13.05
C ALA A 90 -5.40 1.39 13.79
N MET A 91 -5.52 1.42 15.12
CA MET A 91 -5.87 0.23 15.91
C MET A 91 -7.32 -0.20 15.64
N LEU A 92 -8.26 0.75 15.54
CA LEU A 92 -9.65 0.45 15.19
C LEU A 92 -9.75 -0.22 13.82
N ASP A 93 -9.09 0.35 12.81
CA ASP A 93 -9.06 -0.20 11.45
C ASP A 93 -8.38 -1.59 11.41
N ALA A 94 -7.32 -1.79 12.18
CA ALA A 94 -6.68 -3.10 12.34
C ALA A 94 -7.63 -4.15 12.89
N LEU A 95 -8.37 -3.83 13.96
CA LEU A 95 -9.32 -4.74 14.58
C LEU A 95 -10.52 -5.04 13.67
N ILE A 96 -11.00 -4.06 12.90
CA ILE A 96 -12.02 -4.28 11.87
C ILE A 96 -11.50 -5.29 10.84
N GLY A 97 -10.29 -5.11 10.31
CA GLY A 97 -9.71 -6.03 9.33
C GLY A 97 -9.49 -7.44 9.88
N VAL A 98 -9.07 -7.58 11.15
CA VAL A 98 -8.98 -8.88 11.82
C VAL A 98 -10.37 -9.52 11.98
N TYR A 99 -11.38 -8.75 12.36
CA TYR A 99 -12.76 -9.23 12.46
C TYR A 99 -13.29 -9.71 11.09
N GLU A 100 -13.11 -8.91 10.04
CA GLU A 100 -13.50 -9.26 8.68
C GLU A 100 -12.81 -10.56 8.23
N ARG A 101 -11.50 -10.68 8.49
CA ARG A 101 -10.69 -11.82 8.06
C ARG A 101 -10.96 -13.10 8.85
N ASN A 102 -11.01 -13.02 10.19
CA ASN A 102 -11.02 -14.18 11.07
C ASN A 102 -12.41 -14.58 11.58
N VAL A 103 -13.35 -13.63 11.64
CA VAL A 103 -14.72 -13.88 12.14
C VAL A 103 -15.70 -13.98 10.98
N LEU A 104 -15.68 -13.03 10.05
CA LEU A 104 -16.57 -13.03 8.90
C LEU A 104 -16.06 -13.90 7.73
N GLY A 105 -14.76 -14.26 7.74
CA GLY A 105 -14.16 -15.15 6.75
C GLY A 105 -13.87 -14.49 5.37
N TYR A 106 -13.82 -13.15 5.31
CA TYR A 106 -13.52 -12.45 4.05
C TYR A 106 -12.04 -12.59 3.71
N SER A 107 -11.73 -13.03 2.48
CA SER A 107 -10.37 -13.32 2.04
C SER A 107 -9.64 -12.11 1.48
N ASP A 108 -10.39 -11.12 1.03
CA ASP A 108 -9.89 -10.00 0.23
C ASP A 108 -10.35 -8.66 0.79
N THR A 109 -9.62 -7.59 0.47
CA THR A 109 -10.01 -6.21 0.74
C THR A 109 -9.73 -5.35 -0.49
N ALA A 110 -10.72 -4.59 -0.95
CA ALA A 110 -10.57 -3.67 -2.06
C ALA A 110 -10.27 -2.25 -1.55
N VAL A 111 -9.12 -1.69 -1.87
CA VAL A 111 -8.73 -0.32 -1.49
C VAL A 111 -9.05 0.63 -2.64
N LEU A 112 -9.94 1.58 -2.39
CA LEU A 112 -10.55 2.43 -3.41
C LEU A 112 -10.28 3.92 -3.11
N PRO A 113 -9.11 4.46 -3.51
CA PRO A 113 -8.81 5.88 -3.34
C PRO A 113 -9.60 6.72 -4.35
N TYR A 114 -10.35 7.71 -3.87
CA TYR A 114 -11.05 8.69 -4.68
C TYR A 114 -10.18 9.91 -4.94
N SER A 115 -8.98 9.65 -5.44
CA SER A 115 -7.99 10.63 -5.88
C SER A 115 -7.04 9.99 -6.88
N GLN A 116 -6.87 10.60 -8.04
CA GLN A 116 -5.93 10.11 -9.06
C GLN A 116 -4.47 10.16 -8.57
N ALA A 117 -4.13 11.10 -7.70
CA ALA A 117 -2.80 11.18 -7.09
C ALA A 117 -2.46 9.94 -6.25
N LEU A 118 -3.48 9.22 -5.78
CA LEU A 118 -3.32 7.96 -5.02
C LEU A 118 -3.45 6.70 -5.90
N SER A 119 -3.31 6.81 -7.22
CA SER A 119 -3.45 5.66 -8.13
C SER A 119 -2.51 4.49 -7.81
N ARG A 120 -1.33 4.75 -7.25
CA ARG A 120 -0.38 3.71 -6.82
C ARG A 120 -0.52 3.29 -5.36
N PHE A 121 -1.44 3.91 -4.63
CA PHE A 121 -1.63 3.62 -3.22
C PHE A 121 -2.10 2.17 -2.95
N PRO A 122 -3.06 1.60 -3.69
CA PRO A 122 -3.40 0.18 -3.54
C PRO A 122 -2.20 -0.75 -3.76
N ALA A 123 -1.36 -0.48 -4.76
CA ALA A 123 -0.15 -1.26 -5.02
C ALA A 123 0.91 -1.13 -3.90
N HIS A 124 0.99 0.03 -3.25
CA HIS A 124 1.82 0.19 -2.03
C HIS A 124 1.29 -0.68 -0.89
N LEU A 125 -0.03 -0.69 -0.67
CA LEU A 125 -0.65 -1.49 0.38
C LEU A 125 -0.57 -3.00 0.12
N GLN A 126 -0.52 -3.43 -1.16
CA GLN A 126 -0.21 -4.82 -1.48
C GLN A 126 1.12 -5.25 -0.86
N GLN A 127 2.17 -4.47 -1.05
CA GLN A 127 3.45 -4.76 -0.43
C GLN A 127 3.37 -4.59 1.09
N LEU A 128 2.81 -3.49 1.57
CA LEU A 128 2.78 -3.18 3.00
C LEU A 128 2.06 -4.27 3.81
N ASP A 129 0.88 -4.71 3.40
CA ASP A 129 0.07 -5.66 4.15
C ASP A 129 0.44 -7.12 3.82
N MET A 130 0.42 -7.49 2.53
CA MET A 130 0.60 -8.88 2.12
C MET A 130 2.00 -9.41 2.40
N GLU A 131 3.04 -8.58 2.27
CA GLU A 131 4.42 -8.95 2.61
C GLU A 131 4.64 -8.99 4.12
N SER A 132 3.98 -8.10 4.87
CA SER A 132 4.10 -8.05 6.33
C SER A 132 3.33 -9.17 7.02
N ASN A 133 2.06 -9.36 6.68
CA ASN A 133 1.12 -10.21 7.40
C ASN A 133 0.67 -11.46 6.63
N GLY A 134 1.07 -11.63 5.37
CA GLY A 134 0.84 -12.86 4.60
C GLY A 134 1.77 -13.99 5.05
N LYS A 135 1.64 -14.43 6.29
CA LYS A 135 2.56 -15.41 6.94
C LYS A 135 1.79 -16.66 7.39
N SER A 136 2.43 -17.80 7.31
CA SER A 136 1.94 -19.09 7.84
C SER A 136 2.56 -19.50 9.15
N VAL A 137 3.48 -18.69 9.70
CA VAL A 137 4.16 -18.92 10.97
C VAL A 137 4.09 -17.67 11.85
N ASN A 138 4.06 -17.88 13.17
CA ASN A 138 4.10 -16.80 14.14
C ASN A 138 5.53 -16.24 14.29
N ARG A 139 5.71 -15.21 15.12
CA ARG A 139 7.02 -14.57 15.36
C ARG A 139 8.09 -15.50 15.97
N PHE A 140 7.70 -16.67 16.44
CA PHE A 140 8.60 -17.68 16.99
C PHE A 140 8.91 -18.80 15.99
N GLY A 141 8.39 -18.72 14.75
CA GLY A 141 8.58 -19.73 13.71
C GLY A 141 7.64 -20.94 13.83
N GLU A 142 6.61 -20.87 14.65
CA GLU A 142 5.63 -21.94 14.83
C GLU A 142 4.48 -21.77 13.83
N PRO A 143 4.00 -22.86 13.18
CA PRO A 143 2.85 -22.79 12.27
C PRO A 143 1.60 -22.25 12.98
N VAL A 144 0.88 -21.35 12.29
CA VAL A 144 -0.41 -20.84 12.78
C VAL A 144 -1.56 -21.71 12.24
N ASN A 145 -2.63 -21.83 13.01
CA ASN A 145 -3.85 -22.58 12.65
C ASN A 145 -5.04 -21.66 12.35
N TYR A 146 -4.79 -20.41 12.06
CA TYR A 146 -5.76 -19.39 11.69
C TYR A 146 -5.30 -18.68 10.41
N VAL A 147 -6.24 -18.01 9.74
CA VAL A 147 -5.93 -17.21 8.55
C VAL A 147 -5.29 -15.88 8.96
N THR A 148 -4.35 -15.42 8.15
CA THR A 148 -3.61 -14.17 8.34
C THR A 148 -3.95 -13.18 7.22
N GLY A 149 -3.15 -12.19 6.96
CA GLY A 149 -3.37 -11.07 6.04
C GLY A 149 -4.29 -11.35 4.84
N PRO A 150 -5.17 -10.41 4.48
CA PRO A 150 -6.04 -10.52 3.31
C PRO A 150 -5.27 -10.33 2.01
N VAL A 151 -5.89 -10.69 0.87
CA VAL A 151 -5.44 -10.23 -0.43
C VAL A 151 -5.87 -8.77 -0.60
N ILE A 152 -4.92 -7.89 -0.91
CA ILE A 152 -5.17 -6.47 -1.17
C ILE A 152 -5.16 -6.22 -2.68
N PHE A 153 -6.19 -5.56 -3.20
CA PHE A 153 -6.22 -5.04 -4.55
C PHE A 153 -6.99 -3.71 -4.58
N GLY A 154 -6.94 -3.02 -5.69
CA GLY A 154 -7.73 -1.79 -5.84
C GLY A 154 -7.22 -0.89 -6.94
N GLU A 155 -8.01 0.12 -7.22
CA GLU A 155 -7.75 1.21 -8.16
C GLU A 155 -8.48 2.47 -7.70
N PRO A 156 -8.16 3.65 -8.28
CA PRO A 156 -8.96 4.85 -8.08
C PRO A 156 -10.44 4.59 -8.32
N GLY A 157 -11.29 5.10 -7.41
CA GLY A 157 -12.70 4.72 -7.28
C GLY A 157 -13.50 4.73 -8.57
N THR A 158 -13.45 5.83 -9.36
CA THR A 158 -14.19 5.93 -10.65
C THR A 158 -13.66 4.98 -11.72
N ASN A 159 -12.36 4.71 -11.78
CA ASN A 159 -11.77 3.77 -12.73
C ASN A 159 -12.12 2.32 -12.36
N GLY A 160 -12.03 1.97 -11.09
CA GLY A 160 -12.36 0.66 -10.56
C GLY A 160 -13.79 0.21 -10.89
N GLN A 161 -14.73 1.15 -11.04
CA GLN A 161 -16.12 0.85 -11.46
C GLN A 161 -16.20 0.16 -12.82
N HIS A 162 -15.26 0.44 -13.70
CA HIS A 162 -15.19 -0.16 -15.03
C HIS A 162 -14.32 -1.43 -15.08
N SER A 163 -13.82 -1.87 -13.93
CA SER A 163 -12.91 -3.01 -13.81
C SER A 163 -13.56 -4.15 -12.98
N PHE A 164 -13.73 -3.96 -11.69
CA PHE A 164 -14.09 -5.04 -10.77
C PHE A 164 -15.34 -4.77 -9.91
N TYR A 165 -16.02 -3.63 -10.03
CA TYR A 165 -17.20 -3.34 -9.21
C TYR A 165 -18.36 -4.28 -9.46
N GLN A 166 -18.44 -4.89 -10.64
CA GLN A 166 -19.43 -5.94 -10.90
C GLN A 166 -19.30 -7.08 -9.88
N LEU A 167 -18.08 -7.54 -9.61
CA LEU A 167 -17.81 -8.54 -8.58
C LEU A 167 -18.14 -8.03 -7.19
N LEU A 168 -17.72 -6.80 -6.87
CA LEU A 168 -17.95 -6.23 -5.54
C LEU A 168 -19.45 -6.10 -5.19
N HIS A 169 -20.29 -5.74 -6.18
CA HIS A 169 -21.73 -5.56 -5.99
C HIS A 169 -22.53 -6.86 -6.05
N GLN A 170 -22.26 -7.69 -7.06
CA GLN A 170 -23.10 -8.85 -7.42
C GLN A 170 -22.35 -10.18 -7.44
N GLY A 171 -21.06 -10.18 -7.05
CA GLY A 171 -20.29 -11.41 -6.94
C GLY A 171 -20.72 -12.26 -5.75
N THR A 172 -20.35 -13.53 -5.76
CA THR A 172 -20.64 -14.50 -4.70
C THR A 172 -19.80 -14.28 -3.46
N ASP A 173 -18.60 -13.72 -3.63
CA ASP A 173 -17.71 -13.37 -2.53
C ASP A 173 -18.00 -11.96 -1.99
N ILE A 174 -17.94 -11.81 -0.68
CA ILE A 174 -18.01 -10.50 -0.05
C ILE A 174 -16.59 -9.97 0.12
N VAL A 175 -16.30 -8.87 -0.57
CA VAL A 175 -15.02 -8.17 -0.49
C VAL A 175 -15.28 -6.79 0.11
N PRO A 176 -14.88 -6.51 1.36
CA PRO A 176 -15.05 -5.21 1.97
C PRO A 176 -14.29 -4.11 1.22
N PRO A 177 -14.94 -3.06 0.70
CA PRO A 177 -14.24 -1.90 0.19
C PRO A 177 -13.73 -1.00 1.32
N GLN A 178 -12.48 -0.57 1.23
CA GLN A 178 -11.92 0.50 2.04
C GLN A 178 -11.73 1.74 1.16
N PHE A 179 -12.58 2.73 1.37
CA PHE A 179 -12.53 3.98 0.60
C PHE A 179 -11.55 4.97 1.23
N VAL A 180 -10.86 5.74 0.40
CA VAL A 180 -10.05 6.90 0.82
C VAL A 180 -10.51 8.11 0.03
N GLY A 181 -11.00 9.14 0.70
CA GLY A 181 -11.57 10.33 0.05
C GLY A 181 -11.11 11.64 0.68
N PHE A 182 -11.31 12.73 -0.05
CA PHE A 182 -11.02 14.10 0.40
C PHE A 182 -12.20 15.00 0.12
N LYS A 183 -12.50 15.91 1.06
CA LYS A 183 -13.61 16.87 0.89
C LYS A 183 -13.30 17.92 -0.16
N ASN A 184 -12.04 18.33 -0.25
CA ASN A 184 -11.58 19.42 -1.11
C ASN A 184 -10.56 18.92 -2.15
N ASN A 185 -10.60 19.53 -3.33
CA ASN A 185 -9.61 19.33 -4.37
C ASN A 185 -8.22 19.75 -3.88
N GLN A 186 -7.19 19.00 -4.26
CA GLN A 186 -5.80 19.33 -3.93
C GLN A 186 -5.26 20.51 -4.72
N MET A 187 -5.86 20.84 -5.86
CA MET A 187 -5.48 21.99 -6.71
C MET A 187 -6.20 23.25 -6.25
N GLU A 188 -5.66 24.44 -6.59
CA GLU A 188 -6.30 25.72 -6.26
C GLU A 188 -7.60 25.95 -7.03
N LYS A 189 -7.66 25.43 -8.26
CA LYS A 189 -8.82 25.54 -9.15
C LYS A 189 -9.37 24.16 -9.46
N ASP A 190 -10.68 24.03 -9.42
CA ASP A 190 -11.39 22.83 -9.83
C ASP A 190 -12.16 23.06 -11.14
N VAL A 191 -12.32 22.02 -11.94
CA VAL A 191 -13.09 22.07 -13.18
C VAL A 191 -14.58 22.02 -12.86
N VAL A 192 -15.33 22.98 -13.40
CA VAL A 192 -16.80 23.05 -13.26
C VAL A 192 -17.45 22.64 -14.57
N ILE A 193 -18.29 21.61 -14.54
CA ILE A 193 -19.08 21.14 -15.68
C ILE A 193 -20.51 20.89 -15.21
N GLN A 194 -21.47 21.47 -15.90
CA GLN A 194 -22.90 21.33 -15.58
C GLN A 194 -23.23 21.73 -14.13
N GLY A 195 -22.63 22.83 -13.66
CA GLY A 195 -22.93 23.44 -12.36
C GLY A 195 -22.29 22.73 -11.15
N SER A 196 -21.47 21.69 -11.34
CA SER A 196 -20.76 21.01 -10.25
C SER A 196 -19.27 20.89 -10.54
N THR A 197 -18.45 20.92 -9.49
CA THR A 197 -17.00 20.75 -9.60
C THR A 197 -16.64 19.25 -9.76
N SER A 198 -15.44 18.97 -10.26
CA SER A 198 -14.94 17.58 -10.34
C SER A 198 -14.87 16.94 -8.95
N GLN A 199 -14.44 17.69 -7.93
CA GLN A 199 -14.40 17.20 -6.56
C GLN A 199 -15.80 16.88 -6.00
N GLN A 200 -16.79 17.74 -6.26
CA GLN A 200 -18.17 17.44 -5.87
C GLN A 200 -18.69 16.16 -6.51
N LYS A 201 -18.36 15.91 -7.77
CA LYS A 201 -18.74 14.66 -8.47
C LYS A 201 -18.06 13.45 -7.86
N LEU A 202 -16.78 13.54 -7.49
CA LEU A 202 -16.06 12.48 -6.79
C LEU A 202 -16.70 12.18 -5.41
N CYS A 203 -16.98 13.20 -4.61
CA CYS A 203 -17.63 13.05 -3.31
C CYS A 203 -19.04 12.45 -3.44
N ALA A 204 -19.83 12.90 -4.41
CA ALA A 204 -21.15 12.35 -4.67
C ALA A 204 -21.06 10.87 -5.09
N ASN A 205 -20.07 10.53 -5.92
CA ASN A 205 -19.88 9.16 -6.38
C ASN A 205 -19.49 8.22 -5.22
N VAL A 206 -18.50 8.59 -4.37
CA VAL A 206 -18.13 7.73 -3.23
C VAL A 206 -19.29 7.53 -2.26
N ALA A 207 -20.04 8.60 -1.96
CA ALA A 207 -21.23 8.51 -1.10
C ALA A 207 -22.29 7.56 -1.69
N ALA A 208 -22.56 7.66 -2.99
CA ALA A 208 -23.50 6.78 -3.68
C ALA A 208 -23.04 5.33 -3.67
N GLN A 209 -21.73 5.06 -3.87
CA GLN A 209 -21.20 3.70 -3.86
C GLN A 209 -21.28 3.07 -2.45
N ILE A 210 -20.94 3.80 -1.40
CA ILE A 210 -21.07 3.31 -0.02
C ILE A 210 -22.51 2.90 0.27
N VAL A 211 -23.49 3.73 -0.09
CA VAL A 211 -24.92 3.42 0.09
C VAL A 211 -25.35 2.24 -0.76
N ALA A 212 -24.91 2.18 -2.01
CA ALA A 212 -25.25 1.07 -2.91
C ALA A 212 -24.71 -0.28 -2.40
N PHE A 213 -23.48 -0.31 -1.88
CA PHE A 213 -22.91 -1.50 -1.25
C PHE A 213 -23.68 -1.92 0.01
N ALA A 214 -24.05 -0.96 0.85
CA ALA A 214 -24.72 -1.24 2.11
C ALA A 214 -26.18 -1.67 1.91
N CYS A 215 -26.94 -0.92 1.12
CA CYS A 215 -28.40 -1.06 1.01
C CYS A 215 -28.82 -1.98 -0.14
N GLY A 216 -28.03 -2.06 -1.21
CA GLY A 216 -28.43 -2.77 -2.40
C GLY A 216 -29.63 -2.12 -3.12
N LYS A 217 -30.26 -2.89 -3.99
CA LYS A 217 -31.50 -2.55 -4.69
C LYS A 217 -32.25 -3.81 -5.05
N ASP A 218 -33.51 -3.90 -4.69
CA ASP A 218 -34.39 -4.99 -5.17
C ASP A 218 -34.88 -4.69 -6.60
N ASP A 219 -35.04 -5.75 -7.41
CA ASP A 219 -35.52 -5.65 -8.79
C ASP A 219 -36.15 -7.01 -9.16
N GLU A 220 -37.20 -6.98 -10.00
CA GLU A 220 -37.83 -8.21 -10.54
C GLU A 220 -36.88 -8.98 -11.47
N ASP A 221 -36.01 -8.26 -12.17
CA ASP A 221 -34.95 -8.82 -12.98
C ASP A 221 -33.71 -9.08 -12.11
N ASN A 222 -33.40 -10.34 -11.87
CA ASN A 222 -32.26 -10.76 -11.06
C ASN A 222 -30.91 -10.18 -11.56
N ASN A 223 -30.78 -9.84 -12.84
CA ASN A 223 -29.57 -9.19 -13.36
C ASN A 223 -29.42 -7.75 -12.89
N LYS A 224 -30.49 -7.13 -12.41
CA LYS A 224 -30.55 -5.75 -11.92
C LYS A 224 -30.69 -5.65 -10.41
N LYS A 225 -30.78 -6.78 -9.74
CA LYS A 225 -30.84 -6.88 -8.30
C LYS A 225 -29.44 -6.73 -7.70
N PHE A 226 -29.34 -5.93 -6.65
CA PHE A 226 -28.13 -5.74 -5.83
C PHE A 226 -28.47 -6.17 -4.42
N GLU A 227 -27.81 -7.21 -3.92
CA GLU A 227 -28.12 -7.79 -2.61
C GLU A 227 -27.88 -6.81 -1.45
N GLY A 228 -26.93 -5.90 -1.59
CA GLY A 228 -26.49 -5.05 -0.46
C GLY A 228 -25.75 -5.85 0.61
N GLY A 229 -25.75 -5.33 1.84
CA GLY A 229 -25.07 -6.00 2.96
C GLY A 229 -23.56 -6.14 2.79
N ARG A 230 -22.95 -5.37 1.89
CA ARG A 230 -21.50 -5.33 1.66
C ARG A 230 -20.88 -4.32 2.62
N PRO A 231 -20.17 -4.76 3.68
CA PRO A 231 -19.55 -3.82 4.62
C PRO A 231 -18.47 -3.02 3.94
N SER A 232 -18.31 -1.77 4.35
CA SER A 232 -17.24 -0.90 3.87
C SER A 232 -16.77 0.04 4.97
N SER A 233 -15.53 0.53 4.83
CA SER A 233 -14.97 1.60 5.65
C SER A 233 -14.54 2.77 4.79
N ILE A 234 -14.41 3.96 5.37
CA ILE A 234 -13.93 5.15 4.68
C ILE A 234 -13.00 5.97 5.56
N ILE A 235 -11.86 6.36 5.00
CA ILE A 235 -10.94 7.36 5.55
C ILE A 235 -11.17 8.65 4.78
N ILE A 236 -11.51 9.73 5.50
CA ILE A 236 -11.80 11.04 4.89
C ILE A 236 -10.83 12.08 5.42
N GLY A 237 -10.09 12.72 4.51
CA GLY A 237 -9.29 13.91 4.78
C GLY A 237 -9.97 15.20 4.29
N GLU A 238 -9.52 16.34 4.81
CA GLU A 238 -9.99 17.64 4.31
C GLU A 238 -9.46 17.92 2.89
N LYS A 239 -8.16 17.71 2.68
CA LYS A 239 -7.46 17.92 1.41
C LYS A 239 -6.20 17.04 1.37
N LEU A 240 -5.85 16.50 0.23
CA LEU A 240 -4.59 15.78 0.05
C LEU A 240 -3.43 16.78 0.03
N THR A 241 -2.75 16.89 1.17
CA THR A 241 -1.55 17.68 1.39
C THR A 241 -0.37 16.76 1.68
N PRO A 242 0.89 17.23 1.68
CA PRO A 242 2.02 16.42 2.12
C PRO A 242 1.83 15.83 3.53
N ALA A 243 1.30 16.61 4.48
CA ALA A 243 0.99 16.11 5.82
C ALA A 243 -0.10 15.04 5.81
N ALA A 244 -1.19 15.24 5.05
CA ALA A 244 -2.25 14.24 4.90
C ALA A 244 -1.73 12.95 4.27
N MET A 245 -0.80 13.04 3.33
CA MET A 245 -0.15 11.87 2.74
C MET A 245 0.72 11.13 3.74
N GLY A 246 1.50 11.85 4.54
CA GLY A 246 2.31 11.26 5.62
C GLY A 246 1.45 10.55 6.65
N ALA A 247 0.36 11.20 7.11
CA ALA A 247 -0.59 10.60 8.04
C ALA A 247 -1.27 9.35 7.45
N LEU A 248 -1.65 9.39 6.17
CA LEU A 248 -2.28 8.24 5.51
C LEU A 248 -1.34 7.03 5.42
N LEU A 249 -0.06 7.23 5.08
CA LEU A 249 0.91 6.13 5.04
C LEU A 249 1.16 5.57 6.43
N SER A 250 1.42 6.42 7.43
CA SER A 250 1.63 6.01 8.81
C SER A 250 0.40 5.29 9.40
N HIS A 251 -0.84 5.72 9.05
CA HIS A 251 -2.05 5.03 9.44
C HIS A 251 -2.03 3.55 9.03
N PHE A 252 -1.71 3.27 7.75
CA PHE A 252 -1.66 1.89 7.27
C PHE A 252 -0.45 1.12 7.78
N GLU A 253 0.69 1.76 7.98
CA GLU A 253 1.86 1.15 8.62
C GLU A 253 1.52 0.70 10.06
N ASN A 254 0.87 1.56 10.83
CA ASN A 254 0.40 1.24 12.19
C ASN A 254 -0.73 0.19 12.18
N LYS A 255 -1.69 0.27 11.26
CA LYS A 255 -2.73 -0.76 11.07
C LYS A 255 -2.12 -2.15 10.87
N VAL A 256 -1.19 -2.28 9.95
CA VAL A 256 -0.52 -3.55 9.63
C VAL A 256 0.29 -4.08 10.82
N MET A 257 0.98 -3.19 11.54
CA MET A 257 1.69 -3.53 12.78
C MET A 257 0.73 -4.05 13.85
N PHE A 258 -0.39 -3.39 14.09
CA PHE A 258 -1.39 -3.86 15.07
C PHE A 258 -2.00 -5.19 14.68
N GLN A 259 -2.32 -5.41 13.42
CA GLN A 259 -2.78 -6.71 12.92
C GLN A 259 -1.73 -7.79 13.16
N GLY A 260 -0.45 -7.50 12.87
CA GLY A 260 0.66 -8.40 13.16
C GLY A 260 0.76 -8.76 14.64
N PHE A 261 0.50 -7.82 15.56
CA PHE A 261 0.45 -8.11 16.99
C PHE A 261 -0.71 -9.03 17.36
N VAL A 262 -1.91 -8.80 16.82
CA VAL A 262 -3.09 -9.65 17.05
C VAL A 262 -2.84 -11.06 16.54
N TRP A 263 -2.26 -11.22 15.36
CA TRP A 263 -1.93 -12.53 14.77
C TRP A 263 -0.60 -13.11 15.28
N ASN A 264 0.08 -12.42 16.20
CA ASN A 264 1.39 -12.81 16.74
C ASN A 264 2.45 -13.07 15.65
N LEU A 265 2.48 -12.24 14.60
CA LEU A 265 3.38 -12.36 13.46
C LEU A 265 4.62 -11.47 13.61
N ASN A 266 5.69 -11.78 12.88
CA ASN A 266 6.75 -10.83 12.57
C ASN A 266 6.40 -10.11 11.25
N SER A 267 5.88 -8.88 11.34
CA SER A 267 5.47 -8.09 10.18
C SER A 267 6.64 -7.42 9.43
N PHE A 268 7.88 -7.58 9.92
CA PHE A 268 9.04 -6.81 9.44
C PHE A 268 10.06 -7.62 8.63
N ASP A 269 9.85 -8.92 8.45
CA ASP A 269 10.64 -9.77 7.57
C ASP A 269 9.94 -10.04 6.22
N GLN A 270 10.66 -10.67 5.27
CA GLN A 270 10.18 -10.98 3.93
C GLN A 270 10.85 -12.24 3.34
N GLU A 271 10.87 -13.32 4.08
CA GLU A 271 11.53 -14.58 3.67
C GLU A 271 10.91 -15.19 2.40
N GLY A 272 9.61 -14.93 2.15
CA GLY A 272 8.88 -15.47 0.99
C GLY A 272 9.46 -15.12 -0.38
N VAL A 273 10.30 -14.08 -0.48
CA VAL A 273 10.94 -13.69 -1.75
C VAL A 273 12.36 -14.29 -1.94
N GLN A 274 12.93 -14.95 -0.93
CA GLN A 274 14.34 -15.37 -0.97
C GLN A 274 14.54 -16.59 -1.87
N LEU A 275 13.65 -17.57 -1.84
CA LEU A 275 13.78 -18.78 -2.65
C LEU A 275 13.86 -18.45 -4.14
N GLY A 276 12.99 -17.58 -4.65
CA GLY A 276 13.01 -17.15 -6.06
C GLY A 276 14.34 -16.49 -6.46
N LYS A 277 14.93 -15.67 -5.58
CA LYS A 277 16.22 -15.04 -5.81
C LYS A 277 17.36 -16.06 -5.89
N VAL A 278 17.34 -17.07 -5.02
CA VAL A 278 18.35 -18.16 -5.03
C VAL A 278 18.24 -18.97 -6.31
N LEU A 279 17.01 -19.37 -6.70
CA LEU A 279 16.80 -20.15 -7.91
C LEU A 279 17.16 -19.34 -9.18
N ALA A 280 16.84 -18.06 -9.24
CA ALA A 280 17.24 -17.19 -10.36
C ALA A 280 18.77 -17.11 -10.50
N LYS A 281 19.51 -17.00 -9.38
CA LYS A 281 20.98 -17.01 -9.43
C LYS A 281 21.52 -18.35 -9.96
N ARG A 282 20.91 -19.49 -9.57
CA ARG A 282 21.30 -20.81 -10.10
C ARG A 282 21.08 -20.91 -11.61
N VAL A 283 19.95 -20.39 -12.12
CA VAL A 283 19.68 -20.34 -13.56
C VAL A 283 20.78 -19.56 -14.27
N LEU A 284 21.11 -18.35 -13.80
CA LEU A 284 22.14 -17.51 -14.39
C LEU A 284 23.56 -18.11 -14.29
N ALA A 285 23.80 -18.97 -13.31
CA ALA A 285 25.05 -19.72 -13.15
C ALA A 285 25.08 -21.03 -13.93
N HIS A 286 24.02 -21.37 -14.69
CA HIS A 286 23.82 -22.64 -15.36
C HIS A 286 23.86 -23.88 -14.43
N GLU A 287 23.52 -23.67 -13.14
CA GLU A 287 23.39 -24.71 -12.13
C GLU A 287 21.95 -25.22 -12.05
N ILE A 288 21.45 -25.74 -13.18
CA ILE A 288 20.04 -26.12 -13.36
C ILE A 288 19.84 -27.62 -13.38
N ASP A 289 18.83 -28.11 -12.64
CA ASP A 289 18.43 -29.52 -12.57
C ASP A 289 16.91 -29.65 -12.42
N GLY A 290 16.39 -30.84 -12.57
CA GLY A 290 14.99 -31.18 -12.31
C GLY A 290 13.99 -30.24 -12.96
N ALA A 291 13.02 -29.76 -12.18
CA ALA A 291 11.99 -28.82 -12.66
C ALA A 291 12.57 -27.49 -13.14
N LEU A 292 13.65 -27.01 -12.48
CA LEU A 292 14.29 -25.75 -12.87
C LEU A 292 14.83 -25.82 -14.30
N LYS A 293 15.43 -26.97 -14.67
CA LYS A 293 15.90 -27.21 -16.05
C LYS A 293 14.77 -27.19 -17.07
N VAL A 294 13.65 -27.84 -16.78
CA VAL A 294 12.49 -27.90 -17.70
C VAL A 294 12.00 -26.48 -18.06
N TYR A 295 11.86 -25.62 -17.05
CA TYR A 295 11.37 -24.24 -17.31
C TYR A 295 12.44 -23.34 -17.89
N SER A 296 13.73 -23.54 -17.58
CA SER A 296 14.83 -22.82 -18.24
C SER A 296 14.91 -23.16 -19.72
N ASP A 297 14.83 -24.44 -20.09
CA ASP A 297 14.80 -24.90 -21.47
C ASP A 297 13.58 -24.32 -22.23
N LEU A 298 12.40 -24.27 -21.59
CA LEU A 298 11.19 -23.69 -22.17
C LEU A 298 11.33 -22.19 -22.46
N LEU A 299 12.08 -21.46 -21.63
CA LEU A 299 12.33 -20.03 -21.75
C LEU A 299 13.60 -19.72 -22.56
N ASN A 300 14.34 -20.73 -23.05
CA ASN A 300 15.62 -20.62 -23.77
C ASN A 300 16.70 -19.86 -22.97
N ILE A 301 16.84 -20.13 -21.70
CA ILE A 301 17.83 -19.53 -20.81
C ILE A 301 18.65 -20.59 -20.07
#